data_44a0aca7ee5945cf23d54ac1958414d0
#
_entry.id   44a0aca7ee5945cf23d54ac1958414d0
#
_cell.length_a   1.000
_cell.length_b   1.000
_cell.length_c   1.000
_cell.angle_alpha   90.00
_cell.angle_beta   90.00
_cell.angle_gamma   90.00
#
_symmetry.space_group_name_H-M   'P 1'
#
loop_
_entity.id
_entity.type
_entity.pdbx_description
1 polymer ?
#
loop_
_entity_poly.entity_id
_entity_poly.type
_entity_poly.pdbx_seq_one_letter_code
_entity_poly.pdbx_strand_id
1 'polypeptide(L)'
;MNWIKRKQNRLKGYDYSRNGVYFITICTKEKRNILGRISSAPEAVTELSAYGIIADKYLMRIRGLKNYIIMPNHIHMLISIESADDTYKSIPQIIKSFKILVTKEVGFSVFQRSYHDHIVRNESEYQKIWKYIDENPIKWQEDCYYNQRGHHEWEE
;
A
#
# COMPACT_ATOMS: atom_id res chain seq x y z
N MET A 1 2.98 12.33 18.10
CA MET A 1 3.46 11.78 16.85
C MET A 1 4.74 12.41 16.42
N ASN A 2 5.70 11.62 16.13
CA ASN A 2 6.99 12.13 15.76
C ASN A 2 7.14 12.14 14.25
N TRP A 3 6.90 13.29 13.67
CA TRP A 3 6.92 13.42 12.22
C TRP A 3 8.29 13.30 11.62
N ILE A 4 9.32 13.52 12.40
CA ILE A 4 10.67 13.40 11.90
C ILE A 4 10.95 11.98 11.44
N LYS A 5 10.39 11.02 12.16
CA LYS A 5 10.62 9.63 11.79
C LYS A 5 9.98 9.25 10.47
N ARG A 6 9.07 10.05 10.01
CA ARG A 6 8.42 9.73 8.72
C ARG A 6 9.36 9.90 7.56
N LYS A 7 10.37 10.73 7.72
CA LYS A 7 11.34 10.91 6.65
C LYS A 7 12.30 9.74 6.57
N GLN A 8 12.28 8.91 7.58
CA GLN A 8 13.17 7.77 7.63
C GLN A 8 12.37 6.49 7.56
N ASN A 9 11.49 6.43 6.58
CA ASN A 9 10.63 5.27 6.41
C ASN A 9 11.43 3.99 6.22
N ARG A 10 12.60 4.10 5.63
CA ARG A 10 13.44 2.93 5.40
C ARG A 10 14.60 2.93 6.37
N LEU A 11 15.01 1.75 6.76
CA LEU A 11 16.15 1.60 7.66
C LEU A 11 17.42 1.98 6.92
N LYS A 12 18.17 2.89 7.53
CA LYS A 12 19.40 3.32 6.95
C LYS A 12 20.39 2.15 6.93
N GLY A 13 21.01 1.92 5.80
CA GLY A 13 21.97 0.84 5.67
C GLY A 13 21.36 -0.54 5.44
N TYR A 14 20.05 -0.67 5.47
CA TYR A 14 19.42 -1.95 5.22
C TYR A 14 19.34 -2.19 3.71
N ASP A 15 19.67 -3.40 3.32
CA ASP A 15 19.65 -3.78 1.91
C ASP A 15 18.26 -4.30 1.55
N TYR A 16 17.46 -3.49 0.91
CA TYR A 16 16.09 -3.83 0.55
C TYR A 16 15.97 -4.83 -0.61
N SER A 17 17.10 -5.32 -1.11
CA SER A 17 17.06 -6.41 -2.08
C SER A 17 17.26 -7.76 -1.40
N ARG A 18 17.52 -7.76 -0.08
CA ARG A 18 17.72 -9.01 0.65
C ARG A 18 16.44 -9.81 0.76
N ASN A 19 16.63 -11.11 0.92
CA ASN A 19 15.54 -12.02 1.21
C ASN A 19 14.76 -11.53 2.42
N GLY A 20 13.45 -11.46 2.31
CA GLY A 20 12.62 -11.04 3.42
C GLY A 20 11.21 -10.69 2.97
N VAL A 21 10.38 -10.42 3.95
CA VAL A 21 9.00 -10.01 3.71
C VAL A 21 8.84 -8.58 4.18
N TYR A 22 8.21 -7.79 3.36
CA TYR A 22 8.04 -6.36 3.60
C TYR A 22 6.57 -5.97 3.56
N PHE A 23 6.17 -5.19 4.55
CA PHE A 23 4.83 -4.63 4.59
C PHE A 23 4.94 -3.19 4.11
N ILE A 24 4.25 -2.88 3.03
CA ILE A 24 4.36 -1.59 2.35
C ILE A 24 3.03 -0.88 2.36
N THR A 25 3.05 0.43 2.61
CA THR A 25 1.86 1.26 2.50
C THR A 25 2.15 2.42 1.57
N ILE A 26 1.32 2.58 0.54
CA ILE A 26 1.43 3.67 -0.41
C ILE A 26 0.17 4.52 -0.29
N CYS A 27 0.32 5.82 -0.11
CA CYS A 27 -0.81 6.72 0.02
C CYS A 27 -1.02 7.53 -1.24
N THR A 28 -2.27 7.88 -1.51
CA THR A 28 -2.57 8.79 -2.62
C THR A 28 -2.12 10.20 -2.26
N LYS A 29 -1.92 11.03 -3.27
CA LYS A 29 -1.57 12.42 -3.07
C LYS A 29 -2.67 13.10 -2.28
N GLU A 30 -2.27 13.83 -1.25
CA GLU A 30 -3.21 14.55 -0.38
C GLU A 30 -4.26 13.64 0.24
N LYS A 31 -3.99 12.34 0.24
CA LYS A 31 -4.89 11.33 0.80
C LYS A 31 -6.30 11.42 0.23
N ARG A 32 -6.41 11.70 -1.04
CA ARG A 32 -7.71 11.77 -1.71
C ARG A 32 -8.28 10.38 -1.88
N ASN A 33 -9.59 10.26 -1.70
CA ASN A 33 -10.28 8.97 -1.83
C ASN A 33 -10.60 8.67 -3.28
N ILE A 34 -9.56 8.51 -4.09
CA ILE A 34 -9.76 8.33 -5.52
C ILE A 34 -9.69 6.88 -5.99
N LEU A 35 -9.24 5.97 -5.14
CA LEU A 35 -9.09 4.58 -5.56
C LEU A 35 -10.36 3.77 -5.42
N GLY A 36 -11.31 4.25 -4.64
CA GLY A 36 -12.55 3.52 -4.45
C GLY A 36 -13.29 4.03 -3.24
N ARG A 37 -14.27 3.25 -2.81
CA ARG A 37 -15.03 3.55 -1.61
C ARG A 37 -15.33 2.24 -0.90
N ILE A 38 -15.64 2.31 0.38
CA ILE A 38 -15.97 1.13 1.16
C ILE A 38 -17.48 0.95 1.11
N SER A 39 -17.92 -0.25 0.74
CA SER A 39 -19.33 -0.56 0.73
C SER A 39 -19.84 -0.71 2.16
N SER A 40 -21.16 -0.56 2.34
CA SER A 40 -21.69 -0.54 3.68
C SER A 40 -22.21 -1.87 4.19
N ALA A 41 -22.63 -2.78 3.33
CA ALA A 41 -23.27 -3.99 3.83
C ALA A 41 -23.32 -5.05 2.77
N PRO A 42 -23.47 -6.30 3.22
CA PRO A 42 -23.36 -6.76 4.58
C PRO A 42 -21.93 -6.87 5.05
N GLU A 43 -21.01 -7.01 4.11
CA GLU A 43 -19.60 -7.06 4.40
C GLU A 43 -18.93 -5.88 3.73
N ALA A 44 -18.13 -5.17 4.49
CA ALA A 44 -17.41 -4.03 3.95
C ALA A 44 -16.31 -4.50 3.01
N VAL A 45 -16.35 -4.04 1.78
CA VAL A 45 -15.29 -4.29 0.80
C VAL A 45 -15.04 -3.00 0.07
N THR A 46 -13.88 -2.91 -0.56
CA THR A 46 -13.57 -1.75 -1.37
C THR A 46 -14.20 -1.93 -2.75
N GLU A 47 -15.06 -0.99 -3.13
CA GLU A 47 -15.57 -0.92 -4.48
C GLU A 47 -14.63 -0.01 -5.24
N LEU A 48 -13.86 -0.57 -6.17
CA LEU A 48 -12.79 0.16 -6.85
C LEU A 48 -13.35 1.15 -7.86
N SER A 49 -12.72 2.32 -7.91
CA SER A 49 -12.96 3.28 -8.97
C SER A 49 -12.20 2.84 -10.22
N ALA A 50 -12.34 3.57 -11.31
CA ALA A 50 -11.54 3.31 -12.51
C ALA A 50 -10.05 3.35 -12.19
N TYR A 51 -9.63 4.28 -11.32
CA TYR A 51 -8.23 4.39 -10.94
C TYR A 51 -7.81 3.21 -10.06
N GLY A 52 -8.69 2.78 -9.18
CA GLY A 52 -8.42 1.61 -8.35
C GLY A 52 -8.29 0.34 -9.17
N ILE A 53 -9.08 0.21 -10.22
CA ILE A 53 -8.99 -0.95 -11.12
C ILE A 53 -7.64 -0.96 -11.83
N ILE A 54 -7.16 0.21 -12.24
CA ILE A 54 -5.84 0.31 -12.88
C ILE A 54 -4.75 -0.08 -11.87
N ALA A 55 -4.85 0.41 -10.63
CA ALA A 55 -3.89 0.04 -9.60
C ALA A 55 -3.89 -1.46 -9.36
N ASP A 56 -5.07 -2.06 -9.29
CA ASP A 56 -5.21 -3.50 -9.05
C ASP A 56 -4.51 -4.29 -10.15
N LYS A 57 -4.68 -3.86 -11.39
CA LYS A 57 -4.06 -4.53 -12.52
C LYS A 57 -2.54 -4.59 -12.38
N TYR A 58 -1.93 -3.48 -11.97
CA TYR A 58 -0.48 -3.44 -11.85
C TYR A 58 0.03 -4.07 -10.57
N LEU A 59 -0.79 -4.07 -9.51
CA LEU A 59 -0.44 -4.82 -8.30
C LEU A 59 -0.30 -6.29 -8.62
N MET A 60 -1.21 -6.83 -9.41
CA MET A 60 -1.20 -8.25 -9.74
C MET A 60 0.04 -8.67 -10.53
N ARG A 61 0.79 -7.72 -11.06
CA ARG A 61 2.02 -8.02 -11.79
C ARG A 61 3.25 -8.02 -10.89
N ILE A 62 3.11 -7.64 -9.63
CA ILE A 62 4.26 -7.57 -8.73
C ILE A 62 4.65 -8.99 -8.34
N ARG A 63 5.89 -9.34 -8.65
CA ARG A 63 6.42 -10.64 -8.26
C ARG A 63 6.65 -10.67 -6.76
N GLY A 64 6.18 -11.72 -6.12
CA GLY A 64 6.34 -11.86 -4.69
C GLY A 64 5.23 -11.25 -3.87
N LEU A 65 4.21 -10.70 -4.52
CA LEU A 65 3.06 -10.16 -3.80
C LEU A 65 2.32 -11.30 -3.12
N LYS A 66 2.16 -11.19 -1.79
CA LYS A 66 1.50 -12.24 -1.00
C LYS A 66 0.09 -11.86 -0.60
N ASN A 67 -0.13 -10.61 -0.27
CA ASN A 67 -1.45 -10.12 0.10
C ASN A 67 -1.48 -8.63 -0.13
N TYR A 68 -2.65 -8.08 -0.37
CA TYR A 68 -2.79 -6.63 -0.53
C TYR A 68 -4.25 -6.23 -0.36
N ILE A 69 -4.45 -4.94 -0.14
CA ILE A 69 -5.79 -4.38 -0.13
C ILE A 69 -5.68 -2.96 -0.66
N ILE A 70 -6.63 -2.58 -1.51
CA ILE A 70 -6.73 -1.22 -2.01
C ILE A 70 -7.81 -0.53 -1.20
N MET A 71 -7.42 0.49 -0.45
CA MET A 71 -8.35 1.31 0.31
C MET A 71 -8.61 2.59 -0.47
N PRO A 72 -9.61 3.37 -0.10
CA PRO A 72 -9.92 4.57 -0.88
C PRO A 72 -8.73 5.51 -1.10
N ASN A 73 -7.85 5.66 -0.11
CA ASN A 73 -6.74 6.61 -0.21
C ASN A 73 -5.37 6.00 0.05
N HIS A 74 -5.26 4.69 0.06
CA HIS A 74 -3.96 4.05 0.24
C HIS A 74 -4.04 2.58 -0.14
N ILE A 75 -2.88 1.96 -0.24
CA ILE A 75 -2.75 0.54 -0.57
C ILE A 75 -1.79 -0.06 0.43
N HIS A 76 -2.17 -1.18 1.01
CA HIS A 76 -1.28 -1.99 1.83
C HIS A 76 -0.90 -3.24 1.05
N MET A 77 0.33 -3.66 1.15
CA MET A 77 0.75 -4.89 0.49
C MET A 77 1.85 -5.60 1.26
N LEU A 78 1.87 -6.92 1.16
CA LEU A 78 2.94 -7.77 1.67
C LEU A 78 3.68 -8.32 0.48
N ILE A 79 4.98 -8.10 0.43
CA ILE A 79 5.83 -8.57 -0.67
C ILE A 79 6.96 -9.41 -0.09
N SER A 80 7.16 -10.59 -0.67
CA SER A 80 8.27 -11.46 -0.29
C SER A 80 9.33 -11.42 -1.38
N ILE A 81 10.56 -11.16 -0.98
CA ILE A 81 11.69 -11.15 -1.90
C ILE A 81 12.63 -12.28 -1.54
N GLU A 82 13.02 -13.08 -2.52
CA GLU A 82 13.96 -14.16 -2.32
C GLU A 82 15.29 -13.77 -2.93
N SER A 83 16.24 -13.48 -2.11
CA SER A 83 17.51 -12.91 -2.56
C SER A 83 18.34 -13.85 -3.43
N ALA A 84 18.07 -15.15 -3.37
CA ALA A 84 18.79 -16.08 -4.21
C ALA A 84 18.41 -16.01 -5.67
N ASP A 85 17.31 -15.30 -5.98
CA ASP A 85 16.80 -15.21 -7.33
C ASP A 85 17.05 -13.79 -7.85
N ASP A 86 17.97 -13.68 -8.78
CA ASP A 86 18.34 -12.38 -9.34
C ASP A 86 17.23 -11.68 -10.08
N THR A 87 16.14 -12.39 -10.37
CA THR A 87 15.03 -11.78 -11.08
C THR A 87 14.17 -10.91 -10.18
N TYR A 88 14.35 -11.00 -8.84
CA TYR A 88 13.62 -10.13 -7.94
C TYR A 88 14.27 -8.76 -7.91
N LYS A 89 13.45 -7.75 -7.96
CA LYS A 89 13.90 -6.36 -7.84
C LYS A 89 13.82 -5.94 -6.39
N SER A 90 14.52 -4.87 -6.05
CA SER A 90 14.45 -4.33 -4.70
C SER A 90 13.09 -3.69 -4.46
N ILE A 91 12.71 -3.51 -3.19
CA ILE A 91 11.46 -2.85 -2.86
C ILE A 91 11.36 -1.46 -3.49
N PRO A 92 12.38 -0.60 -3.39
CA PRO A 92 12.26 0.71 -4.03
C PRO A 92 12.02 0.63 -5.54
N GLN A 93 12.65 -0.32 -6.22
CA GLN A 93 12.45 -0.50 -7.65
C GLN A 93 11.03 -0.97 -7.96
N ILE A 94 10.52 -1.89 -7.16
CA ILE A 94 9.17 -2.42 -7.34
C ILE A 94 8.15 -1.29 -7.19
N ILE A 95 8.28 -0.51 -6.12
CA ILE A 95 7.32 0.56 -5.86
C ILE A 95 7.42 1.65 -6.91
N LYS A 96 8.62 2.01 -7.30
CA LYS A 96 8.81 3.03 -8.33
C LYS A 96 8.16 2.59 -9.65
N SER A 97 8.39 1.35 -10.04
CA SER A 97 7.84 0.81 -11.26
C SER A 97 6.32 0.79 -11.22
N PHE A 98 5.77 0.34 -10.09
CA PHE A 98 4.33 0.31 -9.92
C PHE A 98 3.72 1.70 -10.07
N LYS A 99 4.30 2.69 -9.39
CA LYS A 99 3.77 4.05 -9.44
C LYS A 99 3.85 4.63 -10.84
N ILE A 100 4.93 4.36 -11.56
CA ILE A 100 5.10 4.85 -12.92
C ILE A 100 4.03 4.27 -13.84
N LEU A 101 3.80 2.97 -13.74
CA LEU A 101 2.82 2.32 -14.60
C LEU A 101 1.41 2.83 -14.33
N VAL A 102 1.05 2.98 -13.07
CA VAL A 102 -0.27 3.51 -12.72
C VAL A 102 -0.42 4.94 -13.21
N THR A 103 0.56 5.78 -12.92
CA THR A 103 0.52 7.19 -13.31
C THR A 103 0.40 7.33 -14.82
N LYS A 104 1.13 6.51 -15.55
CA LYS A 104 1.12 6.60 -17.01
C LYS A 104 -0.25 6.27 -17.58
N GLU A 105 -0.89 5.25 -17.03
CA GLU A 105 -2.20 4.85 -17.54
C GLU A 105 -3.30 5.79 -17.07
N VAL A 106 -3.23 6.24 -15.81
CA VAL A 106 -4.23 7.17 -15.27
C VAL A 106 -4.11 8.55 -15.91
N GLY A 107 -2.89 8.98 -16.20
CA GLY A 107 -2.68 10.26 -16.84
C GLY A 107 -2.27 11.40 -15.91
N PHE A 108 -2.20 11.14 -14.61
CA PHE A 108 -1.71 12.13 -13.66
C PHE A 108 -1.12 11.39 -12.45
N SER A 109 -0.36 12.12 -11.64
CA SER A 109 0.33 11.52 -10.51
C SER A 109 -0.68 11.19 -9.40
N VAL A 110 -0.79 9.91 -9.08
CA VAL A 110 -1.80 9.42 -8.13
C VAL A 110 -1.26 9.36 -6.71
N PHE A 111 0.01 9.00 -6.55
CA PHE A 111 0.56 8.63 -5.25
C PHE A 111 1.52 9.67 -4.70
N GLN A 112 1.67 9.66 -3.37
CA GLN A 112 2.69 10.46 -2.72
C GLN A 112 4.07 9.95 -3.15
N ARG A 113 5.08 10.80 -3.01
CA ARG A 113 6.42 10.44 -3.45
C ARG A 113 7.02 9.30 -2.66
N SER A 114 6.84 9.32 -1.35
CA SER A 114 7.42 8.28 -0.50
C SER A 114 6.36 7.24 -0.19
N TYR A 115 6.77 6.23 0.54
CA TYR A 115 5.88 5.19 1.01
C TYR A 115 6.40 4.73 2.37
N HIS A 116 5.57 3.98 3.10
CA HIS A 116 5.97 3.45 4.38
C HIS A 116 6.30 1.99 4.21
N ASP A 117 7.34 1.50 4.88
CA ASP A 117 7.70 0.10 4.84
C ASP A 117 8.05 -0.40 6.22
N HIS A 118 7.87 -1.69 6.40
CA HIS A 118 8.18 -2.37 7.64
C HIS A 118 8.66 -3.77 7.29
N ILE A 119 9.78 -4.16 7.86
CA ILE A 119 10.33 -5.49 7.62
C ILE A 119 9.67 -6.44 8.59
N VAL A 120 9.03 -7.47 8.06
CA VAL A 120 8.33 -8.46 8.87
C VAL A 120 9.39 -9.39 9.48
N ARG A 121 9.35 -9.54 10.80
CA ARG A 121 10.44 -10.20 11.52
C ARG A 121 10.20 -11.66 11.86
N ASN A 122 8.96 -12.07 11.96
CA ASN A 122 8.66 -13.45 12.33
C ASN A 122 7.26 -13.82 11.88
N GLU A 123 6.93 -15.09 12.08
CA GLU A 123 5.66 -15.62 11.63
C GLU A 123 4.48 -14.97 12.35
N SER A 124 4.62 -14.70 13.63
CA SER A 124 3.55 -14.09 14.40
C SER A 124 3.19 -12.71 13.84
N GLU A 125 4.20 -11.92 13.53
CA GLU A 125 4.00 -10.60 12.95
C GLU A 125 3.38 -10.71 11.56
N TYR A 126 3.84 -11.68 10.78
CA TYR A 126 3.32 -11.91 9.45
C TYR A 126 1.81 -12.18 9.50
N GLN A 127 1.38 -13.03 10.43
CA GLN A 127 -0.03 -13.36 10.55
C GLN A 127 -0.85 -12.15 11.00
N LYS A 128 -0.31 -11.35 11.89
CA LYS A 128 -1.01 -10.14 12.33
C LYS A 128 -1.20 -9.14 11.21
N ILE A 129 -0.17 -8.97 10.39
CA ILE A 129 -0.24 -8.04 9.27
C ILE A 129 -1.21 -8.56 8.22
N TRP A 130 -1.17 -9.85 7.95
CA TRP A 130 -2.08 -10.46 7.00
C TRP A 130 -3.53 -10.18 7.41
N LYS A 131 -3.84 -10.42 8.69
CA LYS A 131 -5.17 -10.18 9.21
C LYS A 131 -5.55 -8.70 9.12
N TYR A 132 -4.60 -7.84 9.42
CA TYR A 132 -4.82 -6.40 9.33
C TYR A 132 -5.21 -5.99 7.91
N ILE A 133 -4.54 -6.54 6.92
CA ILE A 133 -4.86 -6.26 5.52
C ILE A 133 -6.27 -6.75 5.19
N ASP A 134 -6.59 -7.98 5.58
CA ASP A 134 -7.88 -8.55 5.26
C ASP A 134 -9.03 -7.81 5.91
N GLU A 135 -8.82 -7.30 7.12
CA GLU A 135 -9.88 -6.63 7.87
C GLU A 135 -9.93 -5.13 7.66
N ASN A 136 -9.04 -4.60 6.82
CA ASN A 136 -8.94 -3.16 6.66
C ASN A 136 -10.26 -2.51 6.21
N PRO A 137 -10.98 -3.07 5.25
CA PRO A 137 -12.25 -2.44 4.85
C PRO A 137 -13.26 -2.37 5.99
N ILE A 138 -13.32 -3.42 6.82
CA ILE A 138 -14.27 -3.46 7.92
C ILE A 138 -13.93 -2.39 8.94
N LYS A 139 -12.66 -2.14 9.15
CA LYS A 139 -12.19 -1.20 10.15
C LYS A 139 -11.79 0.15 9.56
N TRP A 140 -12.40 0.49 8.44
CA TRP A 140 -12.01 1.71 7.73
C TRP A 140 -12.00 2.96 8.61
N GLN A 141 -13.00 3.13 9.45
CA GLN A 141 -13.07 4.30 10.30
C GLN A 141 -12.01 4.32 11.39
N GLU A 142 -11.45 3.16 11.70
CA GLU A 142 -10.40 3.06 12.71
C GLU A 142 -9.02 3.11 12.10
N ASP A 143 -8.94 3.12 10.77
CA ASP A 143 -7.67 3.12 10.07
C ASP A 143 -7.00 4.48 10.25
N CYS A 144 -5.70 4.48 10.52
CA CYS A 144 -4.97 5.74 10.69
C CYS A 144 -4.93 6.56 9.41
N TYR A 145 -5.29 5.98 8.29
CA TYR A 145 -5.35 6.68 7.01
C TYR A 145 -6.75 7.18 6.68
N TYR A 146 -7.73 6.88 7.54
CA TYR A 146 -9.08 7.38 7.32
C TYR A 146 -9.08 8.89 7.49
N ASN A 147 -9.68 9.59 6.55
CA ASN A 147 -9.74 11.03 6.61
C ASN A 147 -11.18 11.42 6.94
N GLN A 148 -11.41 11.82 8.18
CA GLN A 148 -12.75 12.15 8.62
C GLN A 148 -13.35 13.32 7.87
N ARG A 149 -12.49 14.26 7.46
CA ARG A 149 -13.04 15.32 6.66
C ARG A 149 -13.44 14.82 5.32
N GLY A 150 -12.65 13.87 4.81
CA GLY A 150 -12.95 13.30 3.56
C GLY A 150 -14.18 12.47 3.55
N HIS A 151 -14.62 12.11 4.75
CA HIS A 151 -15.87 11.50 4.86
C HIS A 151 -16.87 12.41 4.25
N HIS A 152 -16.70 13.66 4.41
CA HIS A 152 -17.55 14.58 3.80
C HIS A 152 -16.75 15.53 2.98
N GLU A 153 -15.45 15.69 3.11
CA GLU A 153 -14.78 16.51 2.32
C GLU A 153 -13.45 16.16 2.24
N TRP A 154 -12.98 15.61 1.70
CA TRP A 154 -11.80 15.16 1.42
C TRP A 154 -10.81 15.91 1.19
N GLU A 155 -10.97 16.57 1.53
CA GLU A 155 -10.53 17.28 1.38
C GLU A 155 -9.61 17.58 1.69
N GLU A 156 -9.13 17.70 1.91
CA GLU A 156 -8.28 18.14 2.07
C GLU A 156 -7.50 17.76 1.99
#